data_5726f8a94264fe087b2904a656b6784f
#
_entry.id   5726f8a94264fe087b2904a656b6784f
#
_cell.length_a   1.000
_cell.length_b   1.000
_cell.length_c   1.000
_cell.angle_alpha   90.00
_cell.angle_beta   90.00
_cell.angle_gamma   90.00
#
_symmetry.space_group_name_H-M   'P 1'
#
loop_
_entity.id
_entity.type
_entity.pdbx_description
1 polymer ?
#
loop_
_entity_poly.entity_id
_entity_poly.type
_entity_poly.pdbx_seq_one_letter_code
_entity_poly.pdbx_strand_id
1 'polypeptide(L)'
;MFEVRNIAFTYRHKPVLKDVSFVVSPGETVCILGANGVGKTTLLRILATLALPEAGMVLVDGKNAFANPLEYRRRLGYLPESVGLYDDMTVKEYLTYRANLKGEPPKRIRRRVGEAADACRLTGLLRAMIRDLSAGYRKRVALADALLLRPRVLLLDDFLAGLDYGMRKAAGEILSDVAAFSSVIVTGHEPEDLSPWVTRFLVLREGVISATIDTAGIESSTLQERIDESLGEVGR
;
A
#
# COMPACT_ATOMS: atom_id res chain seq x y z
N MET A 1 7.96 -5.94 -12.59
CA MET A 1 6.70 -6.71 -12.50
C MET A 1 6.63 -7.36 -11.14
N PHE A 2 5.49 -7.26 -10.48
CA PHE A 2 5.21 -7.86 -9.18
C PHE A 2 4.16 -8.97 -9.38
N GLU A 3 4.47 -10.19 -8.96
CA GLU A 3 3.59 -11.35 -9.14
C GLU A 3 3.29 -12.02 -7.81
N VAL A 4 2.05 -12.41 -7.63
CA VAL A 4 1.53 -13.23 -6.52
C VAL A 4 0.99 -14.51 -7.11
N ARG A 5 1.46 -15.67 -6.66
CA ARG A 5 1.08 -16.97 -7.20
C ARG A 5 0.63 -17.91 -6.08
N ASN A 6 -0.63 -18.33 -6.15
CA ASN A 6 -1.26 -19.38 -5.35
C ASN A 6 -1.03 -19.22 -3.84
N ILE A 7 -1.12 -17.99 -3.32
CA ILE A 7 -0.92 -17.72 -1.89
C ILE A 7 -2.05 -18.33 -1.09
N ALA A 8 -1.68 -19.22 -0.15
CA ALA A 8 -2.57 -19.78 0.86
C ALA A 8 -2.05 -19.47 2.26
N PHE A 9 -2.97 -19.21 3.19
CA PHE A 9 -2.64 -18.90 4.58
C PHE A 9 -3.79 -19.22 5.52
N THR A 10 -3.48 -19.89 6.63
CA THR A 10 -4.42 -20.30 7.68
C THR A 10 -4.05 -19.63 9.00
N TYR A 11 -5.03 -19.09 9.70
CA TYR A 11 -4.84 -18.51 11.02
C TYR A 11 -5.51 -19.42 12.08
N ARG A 12 -4.72 -20.07 12.96
CA ARG A 12 -5.25 -20.94 14.03
C ARG A 12 -6.34 -21.91 13.51
N HIS A 13 -6.02 -22.66 12.46
CA HIS A 13 -6.91 -23.63 11.78
C HIS A 13 -8.08 -23.02 10.98
N LYS A 14 -8.18 -21.70 10.85
CA LYS A 14 -9.17 -21.06 10.00
C LYS A 14 -8.49 -20.59 8.71
N PRO A 15 -8.83 -21.15 7.53
CA PRO A 15 -8.32 -20.67 6.25
C PRO A 15 -8.73 -19.22 6.02
N VAL A 16 -7.75 -18.34 5.75
CA VAL A 16 -7.96 -16.91 5.47
C VAL A 16 -7.71 -16.61 4.01
N LEU A 17 -6.63 -17.17 3.45
CA LEU A 17 -6.33 -17.12 2.03
C LEU A 17 -6.22 -18.55 1.52
N LYS A 18 -6.81 -18.85 0.36
CA LYS A 18 -6.89 -20.21 -0.18
C LYS A 18 -6.06 -20.38 -1.45
N ASP A 19 -6.21 -19.44 -2.39
CA ASP A 19 -5.50 -19.42 -3.68
C ASP A 19 -5.55 -18.00 -4.25
N VAL A 20 -4.68 -17.13 -3.76
CA VAL A 20 -4.61 -15.76 -4.22
C VAL A 20 -3.51 -15.62 -5.26
N SER A 21 -3.91 -15.25 -6.49
CA SER A 21 -2.98 -15.05 -7.61
C SER A 21 -3.35 -13.79 -8.38
N PHE A 22 -2.35 -12.92 -8.61
CA PHE A 22 -2.48 -11.73 -9.47
C PHE A 22 -1.11 -11.17 -9.85
N VAL A 23 -1.11 -10.26 -10.82
CA VAL A 23 0.09 -9.57 -11.29
C VAL A 23 -0.14 -8.08 -11.23
N VAL A 24 0.89 -7.30 -10.86
CA VAL A 24 0.87 -5.84 -10.90
C VAL A 24 2.05 -5.38 -11.75
N SER A 25 1.75 -4.60 -12.78
CA SER A 25 2.74 -4.04 -13.70
C SER A 25 3.42 -2.80 -13.08
N PRO A 26 4.64 -2.45 -13.53
CA PRO A 26 5.19 -1.13 -13.21
C PRO A 26 4.27 -0.01 -13.69
N GLY A 27 4.04 0.99 -12.85
CA GLY A 27 3.13 2.10 -13.17
C GLY A 27 1.66 1.81 -12.90
N GLU A 28 1.33 0.62 -12.40
CA GLU A 28 -0.04 0.23 -12.08
C GLU A 28 -0.36 0.46 -10.60
N THR A 29 -1.54 0.99 -10.32
CA THR A 29 -2.12 1.07 -8.98
C THR A 29 -3.29 0.11 -8.89
N VAL A 30 -3.15 -0.93 -8.06
CA VAL A 30 -4.17 -1.96 -7.85
C VAL A 30 -4.77 -1.79 -6.46
N CYS A 31 -6.10 -1.79 -6.37
CA CYS A 31 -6.81 -1.83 -5.10
C CYS A 31 -7.36 -3.23 -4.81
N ILE A 32 -7.06 -3.74 -3.62
CA ILE A 32 -7.68 -4.96 -3.09
C ILE A 32 -8.88 -4.57 -2.25
N LEU A 33 -10.07 -4.82 -2.77
CA LEU A 33 -11.35 -4.61 -2.10
C LEU A 33 -11.82 -5.87 -1.38
N GLY A 34 -12.66 -5.70 -0.39
CA GLY A 34 -13.31 -6.79 0.33
C GLY A 34 -13.79 -6.37 1.73
N ALA A 35 -14.68 -7.14 2.29
CA ALA A 35 -15.22 -6.91 3.64
C ALA A 35 -14.15 -6.87 4.72
N ASN A 36 -14.47 -6.27 5.86
CA ASN A 36 -13.58 -6.29 7.01
C ASN A 36 -13.34 -7.72 7.50
N GLY A 37 -12.07 -8.05 7.80
CA GLY A 37 -11.68 -9.38 8.25
C GLY A 37 -11.57 -10.45 7.14
N VAL A 38 -11.76 -10.11 5.85
CA VAL A 38 -11.66 -11.07 4.74
C VAL A 38 -10.23 -11.54 4.45
N GLY A 39 -9.21 -10.84 4.97
CA GLY A 39 -7.80 -11.21 4.81
C GLY A 39 -6.94 -10.17 4.08
N LYS A 40 -7.42 -8.97 3.78
CA LYS A 40 -6.66 -7.91 3.07
C LYS A 40 -5.33 -7.60 3.77
N THR A 41 -5.36 -7.24 5.05
CA THR A 41 -4.15 -6.98 5.87
C THR A 41 -3.25 -8.22 5.96
N THR A 42 -3.82 -9.42 6.06
CA THR A 42 -3.05 -10.67 6.07
C THR A 42 -2.30 -10.84 4.75
N LEU A 43 -2.97 -10.62 3.62
CA LEU A 43 -2.34 -10.65 2.31
C LEU A 43 -1.22 -9.63 2.21
N LEU A 44 -1.44 -8.35 2.56
CA LEU A 44 -0.38 -7.34 2.55
C LEU A 44 0.80 -7.70 3.45
N ARG A 45 0.56 -8.30 4.63
CA ARG A 45 1.66 -8.76 5.51
C ARG A 45 2.49 -9.88 4.87
N ILE A 46 1.86 -10.78 4.13
CA ILE A 46 2.57 -11.81 3.35
C ILE A 46 3.36 -11.14 2.23
N LEU A 47 2.74 -10.23 1.47
CA LEU A 47 3.41 -9.49 0.41
C LEU A 47 4.58 -8.65 0.95
N ALA A 48 4.50 -8.15 2.19
CA ALA A 48 5.59 -7.47 2.88
C ALA A 48 6.65 -8.41 3.49
N THR A 49 6.50 -9.72 3.34
CA THR A 49 7.33 -10.75 3.98
C THR A 49 7.34 -10.68 5.51
N LEU A 50 6.27 -10.18 6.11
CA LEU A 50 6.05 -10.14 7.56
C LEU A 50 5.30 -11.37 8.08
N ALA A 51 4.68 -12.13 7.18
CA ALA A 51 4.09 -13.44 7.44
C ALA A 51 4.53 -14.41 6.33
N LEU A 52 4.77 -15.66 6.70
CA LEU A 52 5.12 -16.71 5.75
C LEU A 52 3.84 -17.39 5.25
N PRO A 53 3.59 -17.48 3.94
CA PRO A 53 2.45 -18.22 3.41
C PRO A 53 2.67 -19.73 3.58
N GLU A 54 1.57 -20.51 3.68
CA GLU A 54 1.63 -21.99 3.71
C GLU A 54 1.94 -22.55 2.33
N ALA A 55 1.48 -21.87 1.28
CA ALA A 55 1.75 -22.22 -0.11
C ALA A 55 1.85 -20.96 -0.96
N GLY A 56 2.41 -21.11 -2.14
CA GLY A 56 2.55 -20.05 -3.13
C GLY A 56 3.84 -19.25 -2.99
N MET A 57 3.95 -18.20 -3.79
CA MET A 57 5.14 -17.35 -3.82
C MET A 57 4.83 -15.92 -4.23
N VAL A 58 5.69 -15.00 -3.80
CA VAL A 58 5.70 -13.59 -4.21
C VAL A 58 6.97 -13.35 -5.02
N LEU A 59 6.81 -12.86 -6.25
CA LEU A 59 7.93 -12.60 -7.16
C LEU A 59 8.02 -11.11 -7.48
N VAL A 60 9.22 -10.57 -7.44
CA VAL A 60 9.54 -9.22 -7.91
C VAL A 60 10.63 -9.32 -8.96
N ASP A 61 10.32 -8.88 -10.17
CA ASP A 61 11.22 -9.03 -11.32
C ASP A 61 11.74 -10.48 -11.48
N GLY A 62 10.85 -11.47 -11.27
CA GLY A 62 11.13 -12.91 -11.36
C GLY A 62 11.86 -13.51 -10.15
N LYS A 63 12.21 -12.73 -9.12
CA LYS A 63 12.91 -13.20 -7.91
C LYS A 63 11.91 -13.41 -6.77
N ASN A 64 12.00 -14.57 -6.11
CA ASN A 64 11.15 -14.87 -4.95
C ASN A 64 11.53 -13.97 -3.76
N ALA A 65 10.56 -13.23 -3.24
CA ALA A 65 10.72 -12.32 -2.11
C ALA A 65 11.18 -13.02 -0.82
N PHE A 66 10.79 -14.28 -0.64
CA PHE A 66 11.14 -15.09 0.53
C PHE A 66 12.52 -15.75 0.43
N ALA A 67 13.13 -15.81 -0.75
CA ALA A 67 14.49 -16.33 -0.91
C ALA A 67 15.55 -15.38 -0.33
N ASN A 68 15.31 -14.06 -0.45
CA ASN A 68 16.17 -13.03 0.16
C ASN A 68 15.32 -11.87 0.68
N PRO A 69 14.66 -12.01 1.85
CA PRO A 69 13.74 -11.01 2.37
C PRO A 69 14.39 -9.64 2.64
N LEU A 70 15.68 -9.61 2.99
CA LEU A 70 16.39 -8.35 3.24
C LEU A 70 16.60 -7.54 1.95
N GLU A 71 16.98 -8.20 0.86
CA GLU A 71 17.11 -7.55 -0.46
C GLU A 71 15.75 -7.08 -0.95
N TYR A 72 14.73 -7.91 -0.80
CA TYR A 72 13.37 -7.56 -1.18
C TYR A 72 12.85 -6.33 -0.42
N ARG A 73 12.97 -6.31 0.92
CA ARG A 73 12.50 -5.19 1.76
C ARG A 73 13.19 -3.86 1.43
N ARG A 74 14.39 -3.85 0.87
CA ARG A 74 15.04 -2.64 0.38
C ARG A 74 14.36 -2.05 -0.86
N ARG A 75 13.57 -2.85 -1.57
CA ARG A 75 12.81 -2.46 -2.76
C ARG A 75 11.32 -2.29 -2.47
N LEU A 76 10.92 -2.50 -1.23
CA LEU A 76 9.55 -2.44 -0.75
C LEU A 76 9.33 -1.20 0.11
N GLY A 77 8.24 -0.47 -0.16
CA GLY A 77 7.59 0.42 0.79
C GLY A 77 6.37 -0.27 1.38
N TYR A 78 6.22 -0.22 2.69
CA TYR A 78 5.03 -0.75 3.35
C TYR A 78 4.52 0.24 4.37
N LEU A 79 3.25 0.61 4.24
CA LEU A 79 2.50 1.42 5.18
C LEU A 79 1.38 0.55 5.77
N PRO A 80 1.48 0.11 7.03
CA PRO A 80 0.39 -0.58 7.71
C PRO A 80 -0.74 0.38 8.07
N GLU A 81 -1.93 -0.14 8.33
CA GLU A 81 -3.11 0.63 8.76
C GLU A 81 -2.81 1.53 9.98
N SER A 82 -2.09 1.00 10.96
CA SER A 82 -1.65 1.74 12.15
C SER A 82 -0.15 1.95 12.14
N VAL A 83 0.27 3.21 12.20
CA VAL A 83 1.69 3.61 12.19
C VAL A 83 2.07 4.28 13.50
N GLY A 84 2.99 3.67 14.22
CA GLY A 84 3.65 4.30 15.36
C GLY A 84 4.72 5.29 14.90
N LEU A 85 4.39 6.57 14.86
CA LEU A 85 5.37 7.63 14.65
C LEU A 85 5.99 8.04 16.00
N TYR A 86 7.20 8.58 15.98
CA TYR A 86 7.87 9.09 17.19
C TYR A 86 7.49 10.55 17.42
N ASP A 87 6.60 10.76 18.36
CA ASP A 87 5.98 12.07 18.64
C ASP A 87 6.98 13.14 19.10
N ASP A 88 8.07 12.72 19.72
CA ASP A 88 9.16 13.62 20.22
C ASP A 88 10.21 13.96 19.16
N MET A 89 10.01 13.56 17.92
CA MET A 89 10.88 13.90 16.80
C MET A 89 10.20 14.93 15.88
N THR A 90 11.04 15.76 15.24
CA THR A 90 10.60 16.50 14.05
C THR A 90 10.44 15.54 12.86
N VAL A 91 9.67 15.94 11.85
CA VAL A 91 9.51 15.16 10.61
C VAL A 91 10.88 14.82 10.00
N LYS A 92 11.80 15.78 9.95
CA LYS A 92 13.15 15.57 9.42
C LYS A 92 13.96 14.58 10.23
N GLU A 93 13.95 14.68 11.55
CA GLU A 93 14.67 13.77 12.45
C GLU A 93 14.13 12.34 12.29
N TYR A 94 12.81 12.17 12.29
CA TYR A 94 12.16 10.89 12.09
C TYR A 94 12.57 10.26 10.75
N LEU A 95 12.39 10.97 9.63
CA LEU A 95 12.73 10.44 8.31
C LEU A 95 14.24 10.14 8.19
N THR A 96 15.10 10.96 8.79
CA THR A 96 16.54 10.71 8.83
C THR A 96 16.87 9.45 9.61
N TYR A 97 16.29 9.30 10.79
CA TYR A 97 16.43 8.10 11.62
C TYR A 97 15.97 6.84 10.89
N ARG A 98 14.80 6.90 10.26
CA ARG A 98 14.23 5.78 9.48
C ARG A 98 15.09 5.41 8.27
N ALA A 99 15.64 6.39 7.56
CA ALA A 99 16.56 6.16 6.45
C ALA A 99 17.83 5.41 6.90
N ASN A 100 18.39 5.79 8.06
CA ASN A 100 19.53 5.09 8.67
C ASN A 100 19.17 3.63 9.02
N LEU A 101 18.03 3.40 9.67
CA LEU A 101 17.56 2.06 10.03
C LEU A 101 17.34 1.15 8.79
N LYS A 102 16.90 1.74 7.69
CA LYS A 102 16.71 1.03 6.41
C LYS A 102 18.03 0.78 5.67
N GLY A 103 19.15 1.24 6.22
CA GLY A 103 20.49 1.02 5.66
C GLY A 103 20.80 1.90 4.44
N GLU A 104 20.18 3.08 4.32
CA GLU A 104 20.56 4.05 3.29
C GLU A 104 21.96 4.60 3.60
N PRO A 105 22.89 4.65 2.63
CA PRO A 105 24.22 5.20 2.85
C PRO A 105 24.17 6.66 3.35
N PRO A 106 24.98 7.06 4.35
CA PRO A 106 24.94 8.40 4.95
C PRO A 106 24.97 9.55 3.94
N LYS A 107 25.79 9.41 2.90
CA LYS A 107 25.90 10.41 1.82
C LYS A 107 24.59 10.64 1.04
N ARG A 108 23.65 9.71 1.08
CA ARG A 108 22.38 9.76 0.33
C ARG A 108 21.19 10.15 1.20
N ILE A 109 21.29 10.04 2.54
CA ILE A 109 20.15 10.23 3.45
C ILE A 109 19.52 11.61 3.26
N ARG A 110 20.29 12.68 3.26
CA ARG A 110 19.76 14.04 3.10
C ARG A 110 18.93 14.17 1.82
N ARG A 111 19.43 13.62 0.71
CA ARG A 111 18.72 13.62 -0.57
C ARG A 111 17.45 12.79 -0.49
N ARG A 112 17.50 11.57 0.05
CA ARG A 112 16.35 10.67 0.18
C ARG A 112 15.24 11.25 1.04
N VAL A 113 15.61 11.87 2.16
CA VAL A 113 14.64 12.57 3.03
C VAL A 113 14.00 13.74 2.29
N GLY A 114 14.79 14.53 1.54
CA GLY A 114 14.25 15.62 0.73
C GLY A 114 13.28 15.11 -0.35
N GLU A 115 13.67 14.10 -1.13
CA GLU A 115 12.84 13.49 -2.17
C GLU A 115 11.53 12.91 -1.61
N ALA A 116 11.60 12.18 -0.49
CA ALA A 116 10.41 11.60 0.14
C ALA A 116 9.49 12.66 0.74
N ALA A 117 10.05 13.70 1.36
CA ALA A 117 9.28 14.81 1.91
C ALA A 117 8.59 15.62 0.81
N ASP A 118 9.26 15.85 -0.31
CA ASP A 118 8.70 16.56 -1.46
C ASP A 118 7.55 15.76 -2.09
N ALA A 119 7.77 14.47 -2.36
CA ALA A 119 6.74 13.58 -2.89
C ALA A 119 5.48 13.54 -2.01
N CYS A 120 5.62 13.64 -0.69
CA CYS A 120 4.50 13.66 0.26
C CYS A 120 4.04 15.07 0.65
N ARG A 121 4.53 16.13 -0.04
CA ARG A 121 4.17 17.54 0.22
C ARG A 121 4.41 17.96 1.67
N LEU A 122 5.57 17.54 2.24
CA LEU A 122 5.98 17.80 3.62
C LEU A 122 7.14 18.79 3.73
N THR A 123 7.64 19.35 2.63
CA THR A 123 8.84 20.19 2.59
C THR A 123 8.77 21.36 3.57
N GLY A 124 7.60 22.03 3.68
CA GLY A 124 7.35 23.11 4.64
C GLY A 124 7.23 22.68 6.10
N LEU A 125 7.06 21.37 6.35
CA LEU A 125 6.83 20.79 7.69
C LEU A 125 8.01 20.00 8.24
N LEU A 126 9.16 20.00 7.58
CA LEU A 126 10.33 19.23 8.00
C LEU A 126 10.82 19.55 9.42
N ARG A 127 10.56 20.78 9.91
CA ARG A 127 10.92 21.22 11.27
C ARG A 127 9.78 21.11 12.28
N ALA A 128 8.58 20.74 11.85
CA ALA A 128 7.44 20.55 12.73
C ALA A 128 7.61 19.28 13.57
N MET A 129 7.18 19.32 14.82
CA MET A 129 7.13 18.15 15.69
C MET A 129 6.01 17.22 15.21
N ILE A 130 6.24 15.91 15.22
CA ILE A 130 5.24 14.92 14.76
C ILE A 130 3.98 14.97 15.63
N ARG A 131 4.10 15.21 16.93
CA ARG A 131 2.94 15.34 17.84
C ARG A 131 1.99 16.49 17.47
N ASP A 132 2.50 17.53 16.82
CA ASP A 132 1.74 18.73 16.47
C ASP A 132 1.02 18.61 15.11
N LEU A 133 1.24 17.48 14.40
CA LEU A 133 0.64 17.24 13.09
C LEU A 133 -0.78 16.68 13.19
N SER A 134 -1.65 17.13 12.29
CA SER A 134 -2.96 16.46 12.09
C SER A 134 -2.80 15.01 11.63
N ALA A 135 -3.86 14.22 11.79
CA ALA A 135 -3.88 12.81 11.38
C ALA A 135 -3.49 12.63 9.90
N GLY A 136 -3.96 13.51 9.00
CA GLY A 136 -3.62 13.48 7.58
C GLY A 136 -2.13 13.74 7.32
N TYR A 137 -1.54 14.71 8.00
CA TYR A 137 -0.10 14.96 7.89
C TYR A 137 0.72 13.83 8.51
N ARG A 138 0.28 13.21 9.61
CA ARG A 138 0.91 12.03 10.18
C ARG A 138 0.92 10.86 9.18
N LYS A 139 -0.19 10.63 8.46
CA LYS A 139 -0.23 9.62 7.37
C LYS A 139 0.74 9.96 6.23
N ARG A 140 0.88 11.22 5.84
CA ARG A 140 1.87 11.64 4.84
C ARG A 140 3.31 11.41 5.31
N VAL A 141 3.62 11.64 6.58
CA VAL A 141 4.94 11.32 7.17
C VAL A 141 5.21 9.82 7.10
N ALA A 142 4.22 8.99 7.41
CA ALA A 142 4.32 7.55 7.31
C ALA A 142 4.49 7.07 5.85
N LEU A 143 3.79 7.70 4.90
CA LEU A 143 3.99 7.45 3.48
C LEU A 143 5.40 7.86 3.03
N ALA A 144 5.90 9.03 3.47
CA ALA A 144 7.27 9.46 3.19
C ALA A 144 8.31 8.46 3.72
N ASP A 145 8.10 7.88 4.91
CA ASP A 145 8.94 6.78 5.41
C ASP A 145 8.93 5.57 4.47
N ALA A 146 7.75 5.16 3.98
CA ALA A 146 7.65 4.05 3.02
C ALA A 146 8.40 4.35 1.71
N LEU A 147 8.49 5.62 1.29
CA LEU A 147 9.12 6.05 0.04
C LEU A 147 10.64 6.32 0.14
N LEU A 148 11.24 6.34 1.33
CA LEU A 148 12.64 6.71 1.57
C LEU A 148 13.64 6.00 0.67
N LEU A 149 13.44 4.72 0.37
CA LEU A 149 14.36 3.93 -0.45
C LEU A 149 13.96 3.89 -1.94
N ARG A 150 12.99 4.70 -2.38
CA ARG A 150 12.42 4.62 -3.74
C ARG A 150 11.98 3.19 -4.09
N PRO A 151 10.96 2.69 -3.41
CA PRO A 151 10.55 1.30 -3.57
C PRO A 151 10.09 1.00 -4.99
N ARG A 152 10.31 -0.23 -5.45
CA ARG A 152 9.70 -0.77 -6.67
C ARG A 152 8.26 -1.19 -6.47
N VAL A 153 7.92 -1.54 -5.25
CA VAL A 153 6.58 -1.96 -4.82
C VAL A 153 6.20 -1.16 -3.60
N LEU A 154 5.02 -0.56 -3.61
CA LEU A 154 4.44 0.16 -2.48
C LEU A 154 3.16 -0.55 -2.05
N LEU A 155 3.12 -0.99 -0.80
CA LEU A 155 1.97 -1.62 -0.17
C LEU A 155 1.37 -0.66 0.85
N LEU A 156 0.07 -0.38 0.76
CA LEU A 156 -0.64 0.57 1.59
C LEU A 156 -1.89 -0.11 2.18
N ASP A 157 -1.91 -0.27 3.50
CA ASP A 157 -3.02 -0.90 4.19
C ASP A 157 -4.00 0.18 4.69
N ASP A 158 -5.19 0.21 4.09
CA ASP A 158 -6.30 1.12 4.39
C ASP A 158 -5.88 2.61 4.52
N PHE A 159 -5.04 3.04 3.56
CA PHE A 159 -4.34 4.33 3.63
C PHE A 159 -5.28 5.53 3.65
N LEU A 160 -6.41 5.49 2.95
CA LEU A 160 -7.36 6.60 2.86
C LEU A 160 -8.38 6.64 4.02
N ALA A 161 -8.48 5.58 4.81
CA ALA A 161 -9.43 5.52 5.93
C ALA A 161 -9.21 6.65 6.94
N GLY A 162 -10.32 7.26 7.38
CA GLY A 162 -10.29 8.35 8.38
C GLY A 162 -9.71 9.68 7.90
N LEU A 163 -9.45 9.83 6.60
CA LEU A 163 -9.11 11.12 6.00
C LEU A 163 -10.38 11.86 5.55
N ASP A 164 -10.41 13.19 5.72
CA ASP A 164 -11.43 14.02 5.08
C ASP A 164 -11.25 14.07 3.55
N TYR A 165 -12.26 14.58 2.84
CA TYR A 165 -12.27 14.63 1.38
C TYR A 165 -11.03 15.34 0.79
N GLY A 166 -10.64 16.49 1.35
CA GLY A 166 -9.47 17.24 0.86
C GLY A 166 -8.16 16.47 1.03
N MET A 167 -8.01 15.79 2.17
CA MET A 167 -6.85 14.94 2.46
C MET A 167 -6.83 13.68 1.59
N ARG A 168 -7.97 13.04 1.33
CA ARG A 168 -8.08 11.89 0.41
C ARG A 168 -7.64 12.27 -1.00
N LYS A 169 -8.15 13.39 -1.53
CA LYS A 169 -7.75 13.91 -2.85
C LYS A 169 -6.24 14.13 -2.92
N ALA A 170 -5.67 14.82 -1.94
CA ALA A 170 -4.23 15.07 -1.91
C ALA A 170 -3.40 13.78 -1.77
N ALA A 171 -3.90 12.79 -1.03
CA ALA A 171 -3.27 11.47 -0.92
C ALA A 171 -3.31 10.71 -2.25
N GLY A 172 -4.44 10.74 -2.95
CA GLY A 172 -4.58 10.11 -4.27
C GLY A 172 -3.67 10.72 -5.32
N GLU A 173 -3.53 12.04 -5.36
CA GLU A 173 -2.57 12.72 -6.25
C GLU A 173 -1.13 12.27 -5.97
N ILE A 174 -0.74 12.13 -4.69
CA ILE A 174 0.57 11.56 -4.31
C ILE A 174 0.71 10.12 -4.81
N LEU A 175 -0.34 9.30 -4.71
CA LEU A 175 -0.31 7.92 -5.21
C LEU A 175 -0.10 7.88 -6.72
N SER A 176 -0.75 8.75 -7.48
CA SER A 176 -0.55 8.86 -8.94
C SER A 176 0.89 9.22 -9.29
N ASP A 177 1.49 10.18 -8.58
CA ASP A 177 2.89 10.58 -8.77
C ASP A 177 3.84 9.41 -8.46
N VAL A 178 3.57 8.66 -7.39
CA VAL A 178 4.38 7.50 -6.98
C VAL A 178 4.21 6.33 -7.95
N ALA A 179 3.04 6.12 -8.50
CA ALA A 179 2.77 5.05 -9.47
C ALA A 179 3.65 5.18 -10.72
N ALA A 180 4.08 6.39 -11.09
CA ALA A 180 4.99 6.59 -12.23
C ALA A 180 6.32 5.80 -12.12
N PHE A 181 6.73 5.40 -10.92
CA PHE A 181 7.99 4.67 -10.69
C PHE A 181 7.87 3.43 -9.79
N SER A 182 6.68 3.13 -9.27
CA SER A 182 6.39 1.99 -8.38
C SER A 182 5.15 1.23 -8.85
N SER A 183 5.09 -0.07 -8.61
CA SER A 183 3.83 -0.81 -8.58
C SER A 183 3.16 -0.54 -7.24
N VAL A 184 1.93 -0.03 -7.23
CA VAL A 184 1.21 0.33 -6.00
C VAL A 184 0.10 -0.66 -5.74
N ILE A 185 0.03 -1.19 -4.52
CA ILE A 185 -1.06 -2.03 -4.04
C ILE A 185 -1.64 -1.38 -2.81
N VAL A 186 -2.90 -1.00 -2.88
CA VAL A 186 -3.63 -0.40 -1.77
C VAL A 186 -4.78 -1.31 -1.37
N THR A 187 -5.11 -1.37 -0.08
CA THR A 187 -6.35 -2.00 0.38
C THR A 187 -7.36 -0.92 0.74
N GLY A 188 -8.63 -1.24 0.57
CA GLY A 188 -9.74 -0.36 0.92
C GLY A 188 -11.04 -1.13 1.03
N HIS A 189 -12.10 -0.42 1.42
CA HIS A 189 -13.46 -0.92 1.50
C HIS A 189 -14.46 0.02 0.82
N GLU A 190 -14.06 1.25 0.51
CA GLU A 190 -14.85 2.25 -0.21
C GLU A 190 -14.24 2.51 -1.59
N PRO A 191 -14.75 1.88 -2.66
CA PRO A 191 -14.15 1.98 -3.99
C PRO A 191 -14.25 3.39 -4.59
N GLU A 192 -15.28 4.16 -4.25
CA GLU A 192 -15.49 5.52 -4.72
C GLU A 192 -14.33 6.45 -4.37
N ASP A 193 -13.77 6.27 -3.18
CA ASP A 193 -12.64 7.05 -2.69
C ASP A 193 -11.34 6.78 -3.44
N LEU A 194 -11.22 5.59 -4.05
CA LEU A 194 -10.00 5.11 -4.69
C LEU A 194 -10.07 5.13 -6.22
N SER A 195 -11.29 5.05 -6.80
CA SER A 195 -11.50 4.91 -8.24
C SER A 195 -10.77 5.92 -9.13
N PRO A 196 -10.56 7.21 -8.74
CA PRO A 196 -9.83 8.15 -9.57
C PRO A 196 -8.33 7.86 -9.73
N TRP A 197 -7.75 7.04 -8.84
CA TRP A 197 -6.30 6.81 -8.79
C TRP A 197 -5.90 5.35 -8.98
N VAL A 198 -6.88 4.46 -9.08
CA VAL A 198 -6.70 3.01 -9.21
C VAL A 198 -6.93 2.61 -10.66
N THR A 199 -6.03 1.81 -11.20
CA THR A 199 -6.15 1.27 -12.56
C THR A 199 -6.97 -0.01 -12.61
N ARG A 200 -7.02 -0.75 -11.47
CA ARG A 200 -7.71 -2.02 -11.39
C ARG A 200 -8.09 -2.37 -9.95
N PHE A 201 -9.30 -2.89 -9.78
CA PHE A 201 -9.77 -3.48 -8.53
C PHE A 201 -9.66 -5.00 -8.55
N LEU A 202 -9.20 -5.57 -7.45
CA LEU A 202 -9.21 -7.00 -7.16
C LEU A 202 -10.14 -7.24 -5.98
N VAL A 203 -11.23 -7.97 -6.18
CA VAL A 203 -12.19 -8.27 -5.12
C VAL A 203 -11.75 -9.54 -4.38
N LEU A 204 -11.34 -9.39 -3.12
CA LEU A 204 -11.00 -10.51 -2.24
C LEU A 204 -12.26 -10.97 -1.50
N ARG A 205 -12.68 -12.19 -1.76
CA ARG A 205 -13.82 -12.81 -1.12
C ARG A 205 -13.52 -14.27 -0.78
N GLU A 206 -13.86 -14.71 0.41
CA GLU A 206 -13.70 -16.10 0.86
C GLU A 206 -12.27 -16.67 0.67
N GLY A 207 -11.27 -15.81 0.70
CA GLY A 207 -9.86 -16.17 0.59
C GLY A 207 -9.32 -16.32 -0.83
N VAL A 208 -10.08 -15.89 -1.85
CA VAL A 208 -9.67 -15.90 -3.27
C VAL A 208 -9.95 -14.53 -3.92
N ILE A 209 -9.29 -14.22 -5.03
CA ILE A 209 -9.68 -13.10 -5.88
C ILE A 209 -10.89 -13.55 -6.71
N SER A 210 -12.08 -13.09 -6.32
CA SER A 210 -13.35 -13.47 -6.95
C SER A 210 -13.64 -12.68 -8.23
N ALA A 211 -13.12 -11.45 -8.34
CA ALA A 211 -13.29 -10.62 -9.52
C ALA A 211 -12.08 -9.71 -9.72
N THR A 212 -11.85 -9.35 -10.96
CA THR A 212 -10.87 -8.35 -11.40
C THR A 212 -11.59 -7.35 -12.29
N ILE A 213 -11.53 -6.06 -11.94
CA ILE A 213 -12.27 -4.99 -12.61
C ILE A 213 -11.30 -3.88 -13.00
N ASP A 214 -11.06 -3.70 -14.28
CA ASP A 214 -10.27 -2.59 -14.80
C ASP A 214 -11.10 -1.30 -14.74
N THR A 215 -10.47 -0.17 -14.41
CA THR A 215 -11.17 1.12 -14.30
C THR A 215 -11.19 1.89 -15.63
N ALA A 216 -10.31 1.54 -16.57
CA ALA A 216 -10.19 2.26 -17.83
C ALA A 216 -11.47 2.16 -18.69
N GLY A 217 -12.00 3.33 -19.05
CA GLY A 217 -13.17 3.43 -19.93
C GLY A 217 -14.52 3.03 -19.32
N ILE A 218 -14.58 2.87 -17.99
CA ILE A 218 -15.81 2.58 -17.27
C ILE A 218 -16.29 3.83 -16.54
N GLU A 219 -17.57 4.17 -16.71
CA GLU A 219 -18.22 5.24 -15.94
C GLU A 219 -18.32 4.86 -14.45
N SER A 220 -18.21 5.86 -13.56
CA SER A 220 -18.17 5.63 -12.11
C SER A 220 -19.40 4.86 -11.58
N SER A 221 -20.59 5.11 -12.12
CA SER A 221 -21.83 4.38 -11.76
C SER A 221 -21.75 2.89 -12.11
N THR A 222 -21.33 2.58 -13.34
CA THR A 222 -21.17 1.20 -13.82
C THR A 222 -20.05 0.48 -13.08
N LEU A 223 -18.98 1.19 -12.71
CA LEU A 223 -17.88 0.66 -11.91
C LEU A 223 -18.38 0.25 -10.53
N GLN A 224 -19.17 1.11 -9.88
CA GLN A 224 -19.76 0.84 -8.58
C GLN A 224 -20.68 -0.38 -8.62
N GLU A 225 -21.60 -0.46 -9.59
CA GLU A 225 -22.51 -1.60 -9.77
C GLU A 225 -21.73 -2.93 -9.90
N ARG A 226 -20.68 -2.97 -10.72
CA ARG A 226 -19.82 -4.17 -10.88
C ARG A 226 -19.11 -4.59 -9.61
N ILE A 227 -18.66 -3.60 -8.82
CA ILE A 227 -18.00 -3.85 -7.55
C ILE A 227 -19.01 -4.41 -6.54
N ASP A 228 -20.20 -3.81 -6.42
CA ASP A 228 -21.25 -4.23 -5.49
C ASP A 228 -21.74 -5.64 -5.82
N GLU A 229 -21.93 -5.95 -7.10
CA GLU A 229 -22.23 -7.32 -7.56
C GLU A 229 -21.14 -8.31 -7.12
N SER A 230 -19.88 -7.94 -7.31
CA SER A 230 -18.73 -8.81 -6.99
C SER A 230 -18.53 -8.99 -5.49
N LEU A 231 -18.88 -7.99 -4.67
CA LEU A 231 -18.89 -8.07 -3.21
C LEU A 231 -20.10 -8.88 -2.68
N GLY A 232 -21.14 -9.05 -3.49
CA GLY A 232 -22.39 -9.71 -3.12
C GLY A 232 -23.32 -8.79 -2.33
N GLU A 233 -23.22 -7.48 -2.52
CA GLU A 233 -24.02 -6.45 -1.86
C GLU A 233 -25.27 -6.05 -2.70
N VAL A 234 -25.59 -6.78 -3.75
CA VAL A 234 -26.77 -6.54 -4.58
C VAL A 234 -28.03 -6.88 -3.79
N GLY A 235 -28.75 -5.84 -3.34
CA GLY A 235 -30.13 -5.93 -2.85
C GLY A 235 -30.30 -5.90 -1.34
N ARG A 236 -29.99 -4.79 -0.74
CA ARG A 236 -30.63 -4.35 0.53
C ARG A 236 -31.36 -3.04 0.35
#